data_96da40a95ff11fbf0e5eb18a08d3f5a8
#
_entry.id   96da40a95ff11fbf0e5eb18a08d3f5a8
#
_cell.length_a   1.000
_cell.length_b   1.000
_cell.length_c   1.000
_cell.angle_alpha   90.00
_cell.angle_beta   90.00
_cell.angle_gamma   90.00
#
_symmetry.space_group_name_H-M   'P 1'
#
loop_
_entity.id
_entity.type
_entity.pdbx_description
1 polymer ?
#
loop_
_entity_poly.entity_id
_entity_poly.type
_entity_poly.pdbx_seq_one_letter_code
_entity_poly.pdbx_strand_id
1 'polypeptide(L)'
;MIDNIYVFDDIIEKPYQELIKETLIGGDAPPTVDKVEEDLPWYYTSDITDATHEGPFQGRFGFSHQYVNAEEGIISDFHNLFLGLIKNSCKKINIQPVDVLQGRSFLSTPTNISRDDVDTPHVDMVAPHFVMLYYVCDSDGDTIIYNEKTKFDDCAPDPKMNYTIKKKVSPKQGRVVLFDGRHFHAAEQPNHNLRCIVNYNLIDLNQSHSGVRI
;
A
#
# COMPACT_ATOMS: atom_id res chain seq x y z
N MET A 1 -5.96 -14.50 -10.21
CA MET A 1 -6.32 -13.36 -9.30
C MET A 1 -6.83 -13.91 -7.98
N ILE A 2 -6.55 -13.24 -6.88
CA ILE A 2 -7.02 -13.67 -5.56
C ILE A 2 -8.48 -13.26 -5.35
N ASP A 3 -9.32 -14.19 -4.87
CA ASP A 3 -10.75 -13.91 -4.70
C ASP A 3 -11.09 -13.36 -3.31
N ASN A 4 -10.20 -13.55 -2.35
CA ASN A 4 -10.40 -13.15 -0.96
C ASN A 4 -9.54 -11.95 -0.57
N ILE A 5 -9.98 -11.22 0.47
CA ILE A 5 -9.16 -10.25 1.17
C ILE A 5 -8.50 -10.97 2.35
N TYR A 6 -7.19 -11.13 2.28
CA TYR A 6 -6.41 -11.76 3.33
C TYR A 6 -5.84 -10.69 4.25
N VAL A 7 -5.88 -10.94 5.55
CA VAL A 7 -5.28 -10.09 6.58
C VAL A 7 -4.47 -10.98 7.50
N PHE A 8 -3.20 -10.66 7.63
CA PHE A 8 -2.27 -11.40 8.47
C PHE A 8 -1.51 -10.46 9.38
N ASP A 9 -1.36 -10.83 10.64
CA ASP A 9 -0.47 -10.15 11.57
C ASP A 9 0.86 -10.89 11.66
N ASP A 10 1.94 -10.16 11.91
CA ASP A 10 3.26 -10.70 12.23
C ASP A 10 3.83 -11.70 11.20
N ILE A 11 3.71 -11.39 9.90
CA ILE A 11 4.28 -12.20 8.81
C ILE A 11 5.81 -12.21 8.85
N ILE A 12 6.42 -11.17 9.39
CA ILE A 12 7.85 -11.04 9.65
C ILE A 12 8.08 -10.87 11.15
N GLU A 13 9.25 -11.28 11.61
CA GLU A 13 9.65 -11.22 13.01
C GLU A 13 9.67 -9.78 13.55
N LYS A 14 9.39 -9.62 14.85
CA LYS A 14 9.34 -8.28 15.50
C LYS A 14 10.60 -7.45 15.28
N PRO A 15 11.85 -7.97 15.42
CA PRO A 15 13.04 -7.15 15.15
C PRO A 15 13.06 -6.58 13.71
N TYR A 16 12.54 -7.34 12.75
CA TYR A 16 12.47 -6.87 11.38
C TYR A 16 11.36 -5.84 11.17
N GLN A 17 10.24 -5.96 11.87
CA GLN A 17 9.20 -4.93 11.88
C GLN A 17 9.74 -3.61 12.45
N GLU A 18 10.52 -3.66 13.54
CA GLU A 18 11.15 -2.49 14.13
C GLU A 18 12.18 -1.85 13.19
N LEU A 19 13.00 -2.66 12.51
CA LEU A 19 13.94 -2.17 11.50
C LEU A 19 13.21 -1.40 10.38
N ILE A 20 12.12 -1.95 9.83
CA ILE A 20 11.31 -1.26 8.82
C ILE A 20 10.76 0.05 9.37
N LYS A 21 10.19 0.01 10.57
CA LYS A 21 9.62 1.19 11.22
C LYS A 21 10.67 2.28 11.44
N GLU A 22 11.81 1.92 11.99
CA GLU A 22 12.91 2.86 12.22
C GLU A 22 13.41 3.49 10.93
N THR A 23 13.58 2.67 9.87
CA THR A 23 14.03 3.17 8.58
C THR A 23 13.03 4.15 7.97
N LEU A 24 11.73 3.93 8.12
CA LEU A 24 10.72 4.75 7.46
C LEU A 24 10.30 5.98 8.28
N ILE A 25 10.11 5.84 9.58
CA ILE A 25 9.54 6.92 10.41
C ILE A 25 10.38 7.27 11.63
N GLY A 26 11.53 6.64 11.78
CA GLY A 26 12.36 6.77 12.97
C GLY A 26 11.79 6.01 14.17
N GLY A 27 12.50 6.00 15.26
CA GLY A 27 12.12 5.35 16.51
C GLY A 27 13.31 5.19 17.44
N ASP A 28 13.03 4.72 18.66
CA ASP A 28 14.07 4.31 19.60
C ASP A 28 14.53 2.89 19.26
N ALA A 29 15.32 2.73 18.18
CA ALA A 29 15.86 1.41 17.87
C ALA A 29 16.75 0.91 18.99
N PRO A 30 16.70 -0.39 19.29
CA PRO A 30 17.69 -0.99 20.15
C PRO A 30 19.09 -0.80 19.53
N PRO A 31 20.12 -0.49 20.35
CA PRO A 31 21.46 -0.14 19.86
C PRO A 31 22.21 -1.28 19.14
N THR A 32 21.55 -2.40 18.89
CA THR A 32 22.11 -3.61 18.27
C THR A 32 21.79 -3.78 16.79
N VAL A 33 20.98 -2.88 16.22
CA VAL A 33 20.71 -2.90 14.77
C VAL A 33 21.67 -1.91 14.12
N ASP A 34 22.48 -2.38 13.16
CA ASP A 34 23.29 -1.49 12.33
C ASP A 34 22.33 -0.51 11.64
N LYS A 35 22.51 0.78 11.96
CA LYS A 35 21.69 1.82 11.31
C LYS A 35 21.90 1.73 9.82
N VAL A 36 20.83 1.81 9.07
CA VAL A 36 20.92 2.08 7.63
C VAL A 36 21.67 3.40 7.51
N GLU A 37 22.80 3.40 6.80
CA GLU A 37 23.71 4.56 6.73
C GLU A 37 23.05 5.79 6.10
N GLU A 38 21.92 5.63 5.42
CA GLU A 38 21.19 6.69 4.74
C GLU A 38 19.74 6.75 5.23
N ASP A 39 19.27 7.96 5.51
CA ASP A 39 17.86 8.22 5.80
C ASP A 39 17.00 8.02 4.55
N LEU A 40 15.84 7.38 4.69
CA LEU A 40 14.90 7.26 3.58
C LEU A 40 14.40 8.66 3.18
N PRO A 41 14.61 9.10 1.92
CA PRO A 41 14.09 10.39 1.49
C PRO A 41 12.58 10.32 1.27
N TRP A 42 11.84 11.20 1.96
CA TRP A 42 10.42 11.39 1.74
C TRP A 42 10.18 12.56 0.79
N TYR A 43 9.37 12.33 -0.22
CA TYR A 43 8.99 13.36 -1.19
C TYR A 43 7.59 13.86 -0.89
N TYR A 44 7.45 15.18 -0.78
CA TYR A 44 6.15 15.81 -0.60
C TYR A 44 5.26 15.59 -1.81
N THR A 45 4.03 15.18 -1.57
CA THR A 45 2.98 15.01 -2.57
C THR A 45 1.79 15.86 -2.15
N SER A 46 1.40 16.80 -2.99
CA SER A 46 0.30 17.74 -2.67
C SER A 46 -1.06 17.05 -2.63
N ASP A 47 -1.20 15.94 -3.34
CA ASP A 47 -2.35 15.06 -3.31
C ASP A 47 -1.89 13.60 -3.44
N ILE A 48 -2.03 12.84 -2.37
CA ILE A 48 -1.61 11.43 -2.33
C ILE A 48 -2.62 10.48 -2.97
N THR A 49 -3.80 10.98 -3.33
CA THR A 49 -4.90 10.19 -3.90
C THR A 49 -5.02 10.29 -5.41
N ASP A 50 -4.16 11.07 -6.03
CA ASP A 50 -4.13 11.45 -7.44
C ASP A 50 -4.84 12.78 -7.76
N ALA A 51 -4.04 13.75 -8.21
CA ALA A 51 -4.41 15.13 -8.48
C ALA A 51 -5.38 15.35 -9.67
N THR A 52 -5.80 14.29 -10.36
CA THR A 52 -6.71 14.40 -11.52
C THR A 52 -8.17 14.57 -11.13
N HIS A 53 -8.50 14.54 -9.84
CA HIS A 53 -9.88 14.55 -9.35
C HIS A 53 -10.29 15.95 -8.90
N GLU A 54 -11.29 16.50 -9.59
CA GLU A 54 -12.01 17.69 -9.14
C GLU A 54 -13.07 17.27 -8.11
N GLY A 55 -13.06 17.86 -6.93
CA GLY A 55 -14.08 17.58 -5.93
C GLY A 55 -13.67 17.82 -4.48
N PRO A 56 -14.52 17.48 -3.52
CA PRO A 56 -14.29 17.74 -2.09
C PRO A 56 -13.11 16.95 -1.49
N PHE A 57 -12.56 16.00 -2.22
CA PHE A 57 -11.46 15.13 -1.78
C PHE A 57 -10.08 15.61 -2.24
N GLN A 58 -10.01 16.76 -2.90
CA GLN A 58 -8.77 17.35 -3.38
C GLN A 58 -7.84 17.80 -2.24
N GLY A 59 -6.53 17.67 -2.48
CA GLY A 59 -5.52 18.38 -1.71
C GLY A 59 -5.14 17.72 -0.40
N ARG A 60 -5.28 16.41 -0.28
CA ARG A 60 -4.72 15.69 0.85
C ARG A 60 -3.24 15.43 0.61
N PHE A 61 -2.43 16.30 1.18
CA PHE A 61 -0.99 16.15 1.09
C PHE A 61 -0.50 14.98 1.93
N GLY A 62 0.64 14.47 1.56
CA GLY A 62 1.38 13.48 2.32
C GLY A 62 2.80 13.38 1.79
N PHE A 63 3.47 12.32 2.15
CA PHE A 63 4.81 12.04 1.67
C PHE A 63 4.84 10.65 1.07
N SER A 64 5.61 10.49 0.00
CA SER A 64 5.79 9.20 -0.64
C SER A 64 7.26 8.93 -0.93
N HIS A 65 7.60 7.65 -1.00
CA HIS A 65 8.88 7.18 -1.54
C HIS A 65 8.60 6.00 -2.46
N GLN A 66 9.10 6.07 -3.68
CA GLN A 66 8.93 5.01 -4.67
C GLN A 66 10.17 4.12 -4.72
N TYR A 67 9.97 2.82 -4.68
CA TYR A 67 11.03 1.80 -4.72
C TYR A 67 11.16 1.14 -6.07
N VAL A 68 10.00 0.87 -6.68
CA VAL A 68 9.88 0.16 -7.96
C VAL A 68 8.80 0.84 -8.78
N ASN A 69 9.05 1.04 -10.07
CA ASN A 69 8.02 1.39 -11.05
C ASN A 69 8.07 0.45 -12.26
N ALA A 70 6.97 0.39 -13.01
CA ALA A 70 6.82 -0.56 -14.12
C ALA A 70 7.74 -0.27 -15.32
N GLU A 71 8.23 0.96 -15.47
CA GLU A 71 9.04 1.37 -16.63
C GLU A 71 10.53 1.16 -16.37
N GLU A 72 11.01 1.55 -15.19
CA GLU A 72 12.45 1.57 -14.86
C GLU A 72 12.87 0.39 -13.99
N GLY A 73 11.91 -0.33 -13.39
CA GLY A 73 12.17 -1.40 -12.44
C GLY A 73 12.51 -0.87 -11.04
N ILE A 74 13.55 -1.40 -10.41
CA ILE A 74 14.00 -0.97 -9.08
C ILE A 74 14.72 0.37 -9.20
N ILE A 75 14.20 1.40 -8.53
CA ILE A 75 14.72 2.77 -8.53
C ILE A 75 15.24 3.23 -7.16
N SER A 76 15.11 2.40 -6.14
CA SER A 76 15.61 2.67 -4.80
C SER A 76 16.10 1.39 -4.13
N ASP A 77 17.30 1.42 -3.57
CA ASP A 77 17.92 0.30 -2.85
C ASP A 77 17.15 -0.10 -1.58
N PHE A 78 16.33 0.79 -1.05
CA PHE A 78 15.41 0.48 0.05
C PHE A 78 14.38 -0.61 -0.30
N HIS A 79 14.18 -0.91 -1.59
CA HIS A 79 13.39 -2.07 -2.02
C HIS A 79 13.85 -3.37 -1.36
N ASN A 80 15.15 -3.54 -1.18
CA ASN A 80 15.73 -4.75 -0.59
C ASN A 80 15.22 -5.02 0.83
N LEU A 81 14.85 -3.96 1.57
CA LEU A 81 14.25 -4.05 2.90
C LEU A 81 12.90 -4.79 2.90
N PHE A 82 12.21 -4.91 1.77
CA PHE A 82 10.86 -5.48 1.70
C PHE A 82 10.81 -6.87 1.05
N LEU A 83 11.92 -7.38 0.52
CA LEU A 83 11.94 -8.68 -0.18
C LEU A 83 11.44 -9.84 0.69
N GLY A 84 11.87 -9.89 1.96
CA GLY A 84 11.41 -10.88 2.93
C GLY A 84 9.92 -10.78 3.22
N LEU A 85 9.40 -9.56 3.36
CA LEU A 85 7.99 -9.27 3.57
C LEU A 85 7.15 -9.74 2.38
N ILE A 86 7.52 -9.36 1.15
CA ILE A 86 6.84 -9.76 -0.09
C ILE A 86 6.79 -11.29 -0.20
N LYS A 87 7.96 -11.94 -0.08
CA LYS A 87 8.08 -13.40 -0.18
C LYS A 87 7.20 -14.13 0.84
N ASN A 88 7.25 -13.72 2.10
CA ASN A 88 6.47 -14.36 3.16
C ASN A 88 4.97 -14.14 2.98
N SER A 89 4.56 -12.95 2.56
CA SER A 89 3.16 -12.62 2.30
C SER A 89 2.57 -13.46 1.17
N CYS A 90 3.28 -13.54 0.03
CA CYS A 90 2.84 -14.31 -1.12
C CYS A 90 2.82 -15.83 -0.83
N LYS A 91 3.78 -16.32 -0.04
CA LYS A 91 3.81 -17.73 0.39
C LYS A 91 2.57 -18.10 1.23
N LYS A 92 2.07 -17.18 2.07
CA LYS A 92 0.87 -17.43 2.90
C LYS A 92 -0.39 -17.71 2.09
N ILE A 93 -0.47 -17.21 0.87
CA ILE A 93 -1.62 -17.39 -0.04
C ILE A 93 -1.28 -18.29 -1.24
N ASN A 94 -0.15 -18.99 -1.21
CA ASN A 94 0.34 -19.91 -2.24
C ASN A 94 0.49 -19.26 -3.64
N ILE A 95 0.86 -17.98 -3.69
CA ILE A 95 1.19 -17.28 -4.92
C ILE A 95 2.70 -17.12 -5.01
N GLN A 96 3.33 -17.92 -5.85
CA GLN A 96 4.75 -17.84 -6.18
C GLN A 96 5.01 -18.57 -7.52
N PRO A 97 5.88 -18.07 -8.40
CA PRO A 97 6.63 -16.83 -8.26
C PRO A 97 5.77 -15.59 -8.52
N VAL A 98 6.22 -14.45 -8.01
CA VAL A 98 5.59 -13.14 -8.24
C VAL A 98 6.59 -12.18 -8.85
N ASP A 99 6.09 -11.21 -9.61
CA ASP A 99 6.83 -10.05 -10.06
C ASP A 99 6.28 -8.77 -9.42
N VAL A 100 7.10 -7.74 -9.34
CA VAL A 100 6.74 -6.45 -8.75
C VAL A 100 6.52 -5.43 -9.86
N LEU A 101 5.29 -4.94 -10.00
CA LEU A 101 4.96 -3.88 -10.95
C LEU A 101 5.22 -2.50 -10.38
N GLN A 102 4.93 -2.31 -9.09
CA GLN A 102 5.13 -1.05 -8.39
C GLN A 102 5.34 -1.29 -6.91
N GLY A 103 6.19 -0.47 -6.29
CA GLY A 103 6.43 -0.49 -4.85
C GLY A 103 6.60 0.93 -4.33
N ARG A 104 5.83 1.31 -3.30
CA ARG A 104 5.83 2.65 -2.73
C ARG A 104 5.59 2.60 -1.23
N SER A 105 6.08 3.60 -0.51
CA SER A 105 5.60 3.93 0.83
C SER A 105 4.87 5.25 0.83
N PHE A 106 3.89 5.37 1.72
CA PHE A 106 3.15 6.60 1.97
C PHE A 106 3.16 6.92 3.45
N LEU A 107 3.36 8.18 3.76
CA LEU A 107 3.31 8.74 5.10
C LEU A 107 2.29 9.86 5.14
N SER A 108 1.25 9.67 5.94
CA SER A 108 0.22 10.68 6.23
C SER A 108 0.35 11.13 7.68
N THR A 109 0.25 12.42 7.89
CA THR A 109 0.23 13.04 9.23
C THR A 109 -1.20 13.23 9.69
N PRO A 110 -1.45 13.30 11.01
CA PRO A 110 -2.75 13.66 11.53
C PRO A 110 -3.25 14.98 10.95
N THR A 111 -4.49 14.97 10.52
CA THR A 111 -5.20 16.16 10.04
C THR A 111 -6.42 16.37 10.93
N ASN A 112 -6.76 17.63 11.23
CA ASN A 112 -7.99 17.97 11.97
C ASN A 112 -9.24 17.92 11.04
N ILE A 113 -9.26 16.95 10.13
CA ILE A 113 -10.36 16.74 9.19
C ILE A 113 -11.37 15.79 9.83
N SER A 114 -12.65 15.94 9.51
CA SER A 114 -13.72 15.06 10.02
C SER A 114 -13.44 13.59 9.69
N ARG A 115 -13.76 12.68 10.61
CA ARG A 115 -13.63 11.21 10.40
C ARG A 115 -14.42 10.67 9.22
N ASP A 116 -15.40 11.42 8.72
CA ASP A 116 -16.21 11.04 7.57
C ASP A 116 -15.49 11.30 6.24
N ASP A 117 -14.30 11.89 6.28
CA ASP A 117 -13.50 12.18 5.11
C ASP A 117 -12.62 10.97 4.75
N VAL A 118 -13.08 10.22 3.79
CA VAL A 118 -12.35 9.13 3.14
C VAL A 118 -11.74 9.65 1.86
N ASP A 119 -10.53 9.19 1.55
CA ASP A 119 -9.89 9.49 0.27
C ASP A 119 -10.73 8.98 -0.90
N THR A 120 -10.51 9.55 -2.07
CA THR A 120 -11.21 9.12 -3.29
C THR A 120 -10.98 7.63 -3.55
N PRO A 121 -12.04 6.82 -3.71
CA PRO A 121 -11.91 5.43 -4.11
C PRO A 121 -11.14 5.31 -5.43
N HIS A 122 -10.12 4.49 -5.48
CA HIS A 122 -9.27 4.29 -6.65
C HIS A 122 -8.81 2.84 -6.78
N VAL A 123 -8.22 2.53 -7.91
CA VAL A 123 -7.37 1.36 -8.12
C VAL A 123 -5.97 1.84 -8.49
N ASP A 124 -4.95 1.11 -8.07
CA ASP A 124 -3.56 1.59 -8.20
C ASP A 124 -3.08 1.65 -9.65
N MET A 125 -3.55 0.73 -10.51
CA MET A 125 -3.10 0.66 -11.90
C MET A 125 -4.07 -0.14 -12.78
N VAL A 126 -4.03 0.13 -14.09
CA VAL A 126 -4.87 -0.56 -15.10
C VAL A 126 -4.45 -2.01 -15.32
N ALA A 127 -3.16 -2.35 -15.16
CA ALA A 127 -2.68 -3.71 -15.36
C ALA A 127 -3.25 -4.69 -14.31
N PRO A 128 -3.53 -5.95 -14.68
CA PRO A 128 -3.93 -6.97 -13.72
C PRO A 128 -2.86 -7.20 -12.65
N HIS A 129 -3.23 -6.99 -11.38
CA HIS A 129 -2.34 -7.11 -10.24
C HIS A 129 -3.11 -7.50 -8.98
N PHE A 130 -2.39 -7.80 -7.92
CA PHE A 130 -2.93 -7.81 -6.57
C PHE A 130 -2.13 -6.85 -5.68
N VAL A 131 -2.80 -6.27 -4.72
CA VAL A 131 -2.22 -5.32 -3.78
C VAL A 131 -1.72 -6.07 -2.56
N MET A 132 -0.49 -5.78 -2.16
CA MET A 132 0.05 -6.09 -0.84
C MET A 132 0.30 -4.78 -0.08
N LEU A 133 -0.43 -4.60 1.00
CA LEU A 133 -0.30 -3.42 1.85
C LEU A 133 0.19 -3.85 3.22
N TYR A 134 1.29 -3.26 3.70
CA TYR A 134 1.87 -3.48 5.01
C TYR A 134 1.78 -2.21 5.86
N TYR A 135 1.34 -2.35 7.10
CA TYR A 135 1.28 -1.24 8.06
C TYR A 135 2.54 -1.20 8.91
N VAL A 136 3.25 -0.07 8.82
CA VAL A 136 4.52 0.17 9.52
C VAL A 136 4.32 0.50 10.99
N CYS A 137 3.19 1.11 11.31
CA CYS A 137 2.82 1.50 12.68
C CYS A 137 1.31 1.36 12.89
N ASP A 138 0.90 1.39 14.15
CA ASP A 138 -0.51 1.53 14.51
C ASP A 138 -1.01 2.92 14.12
N SER A 139 -2.23 3.00 13.61
CA SER A 139 -2.86 4.27 13.23
C SER A 139 -4.38 4.17 13.34
N ASP A 140 -5.03 5.32 13.34
CA ASP A 140 -6.48 5.47 13.36
C ASP A 140 -7.09 5.78 11.97
N GLY A 141 -6.27 5.74 10.91
CA GLY A 141 -6.72 5.87 9.52
C GLY A 141 -6.88 4.50 8.84
N ASP A 142 -8.09 3.96 8.79
CA ASP A 142 -8.37 2.65 8.23
C ASP A 142 -8.16 2.58 6.70
N THR A 143 -7.86 1.39 6.20
CA THR A 143 -7.98 1.10 4.76
C THR A 143 -9.36 0.51 4.47
N ILE A 144 -10.07 1.11 3.51
CA ILE A 144 -11.39 0.67 3.06
C ILE A 144 -11.23 -0.03 1.71
N ILE A 145 -11.77 -1.25 1.61
CA ILE A 145 -11.83 -2.01 0.37
C ILE A 145 -13.32 -2.17 0.02
N TYR A 146 -13.69 -1.80 -1.21
CA TYR A 146 -15.06 -1.80 -1.67
C TYR A 146 -15.43 -3.10 -2.41
N ASN A 147 -16.71 -3.37 -2.53
CA ASN A 147 -17.22 -4.49 -3.32
C ASN A 147 -17.02 -4.26 -4.82
N GLU A 148 -17.09 -3.02 -5.24
CA GLU A 148 -16.99 -2.60 -6.63
C GLU A 148 -15.59 -2.84 -7.16
N LYS A 149 -15.52 -3.27 -8.42
CA LYS A 149 -14.28 -3.63 -9.12
C LYS A 149 -14.23 -2.94 -10.47
N THR A 150 -13.06 -2.47 -10.84
CA THR A 150 -12.76 -2.09 -12.22
C THR A 150 -12.59 -3.32 -13.11
N LYS A 151 -12.71 -3.11 -14.41
CA LYS A 151 -12.36 -4.08 -15.45
C LYS A 151 -10.92 -3.95 -15.94
N PHE A 152 -10.11 -3.11 -15.30
CA PHE A 152 -8.77 -2.69 -15.72
C PHE A 152 -8.76 -1.86 -17.02
N ASP A 153 -9.85 -1.20 -17.34
CA ASP A 153 -9.97 -0.26 -18.43
C ASP A 153 -9.83 1.20 -17.97
N ASP A 154 -10.10 1.45 -16.71
CA ASP A 154 -9.96 2.76 -16.07
C ASP A 154 -9.64 2.60 -14.58
N CYS A 155 -8.76 3.45 -14.06
CA CYS A 155 -8.44 3.54 -12.62
C CYS A 155 -9.26 4.62 -11.92
N ALA A 156 -9.88 5.53 -12.68
CA ALA A 156 -10.64 6.63 -12.12
C ALA A 156 -11.93 6.15 -11.45
N PRO A 157 -12.31 6.76 -10.34
CA PRO A 157 -13.58 6.47 -9.72
C PRO A 157 -14.74 7.00 -10.59
N ASP A 158 -15.79 6.21 -10.73
CA ASP A 158 -17.04 6.71 -11.29
C ASP A 158 -17.78 7.55 -10.21
N PRO A 159 -17.96 8.87 -10.39
CA PRO A 159 -18.64 9.70 -9.40
C PRO A 159 -20.12 9.35 -9.20
N LYS A 160 -20.69 8.54 -10.10
CA LYS A 160 -22.07 8.05 -10.01
C LYS A 160 -22.18 6.69 -9.33
N MET A 161 -21.04 6.03 -9.08
CA MET A 161 -21.01 4.73 -8.46
C MET A 161 -21.27 4.86 -6.95
N ASN A 162 -22.17 4.06 -6.43
CA ASN A 162 -22.36 3.92 -4.99
C ASN A 162 -21.40 2.84 -4.47
N TYR A 163 -20.27 3.27 -3.92
CA TYR A 163 -19.28 2.37 -3.35
C TYR A 163 -19.76 1.75 -2.04
N THR A 164 -19.80 0.43 -1.99
CA THR A 164 -20.24 -0.32 -0.81
C THR A 164 -19.05 -1.00 -0.14
N ILE A 165 -18.91 -0.82 1.17
CA ILE A 165 -17.77 -1.35 1.92
C ILE A 165 -17.81 -2.87 1.97
N LYS A 166 -16.77 -3.51 1.45
CA LYS A 166 -16.52 -4.95 1.58
C LYS A 166 -15.76 -5.25 2.86
N LYS A 167 -14.72 -4.46 3.16
CA LYS A 167 -13.89 -4.61 4.35
C LYS A 167 -13.23 -3.30 4.75
N LYS A 168 -13.19 -3.04 6.06
CA LYS A 168 -12.30 -2.05 6.68
C LYS A 168 -11.19 -2.78 7.42
N VAL A 169 -9.99 -2.26 7.30
CA VAL A 169 -8.81 -2.83 7.96
C VAL A 169 -8.06 -1.72 8.69
N SER A 170 -8.04 -1.84 10.02
CA SER A 170 -7.32 -0.89 10.86
C SER A 170 -5.82 -1.14 10.80
N PRO A 171 -5.01 -0.09 10.65
CA PRO A 171 -3.57 -0.18 10.71
C PRO A 171 -3.09 -0.74 12.06
N LYS A 172 -2.23 -1.74 11.99
CA LYS A 172 -1.53 -2.31 13.11
C LYS A 172 -0.11 -2.66 12.66
N GLN A 173 0.88 -2.29 13.43
CA GLN A 173 2.26 -2.61 13.10
C GLN A 173 2.43 -4.12 12.83
N GLY A 174 3.08 -4.45 11.71
CA GLY A 174 3.30 -5.84 11.30
C GLY A 174 2.14 -6.50 10.57
N ARG A 175 1.00 -5.81 10.39
CA ARG A 175 -0.15 -6.31 9.64
C ARG A 175 0.05 -6.15 8.14
N VAL A 176 -0.29 -7.21 7.40
CA VAL A 176 -0.35 -7.24 5.93
C VAL A 176 -1.78 -7.45 5.47
N VAL A 177 -2.18 -6.76 4.43
CA VAL A 177 -3.43 -6.99 3.69
C VAL A 177 -3.08 -7.35 2.25
N LEU A 178 -3.69 -8.41 1.74
CA LEU A 178 -3.57 -8.84 0.35
C LEU A 178 -4.96 -8.92 -0.28
N PHE A 179 -5.15 -8.29 -1.43
CA PHE A 179 -6.43 -8.31 -2.13
C PHE A 179 -6.26 -8.12 -3.65
N ASP A 180 -7.28 -8.50 -4.39
CA ASP A 180 -7.37 -8.31 -5.84
C ASP A 180 -7.35 -6.81 -6.18
N GLY A 181 -6.36 -6.38 -6.95
CA GLY A 181 -6.14 -4.98 -7.32
C GLY A 181 -7.27 -4.34 -8.12
N ARG A 182 -8.25 -5.13 -8.60
CA ARG A 182 -9.47 -4.59 -9.22
C ARG A 182 -10.42 -3.93 -8.22
N HIS A 183 -10.35 -4.28 -6.94
CA HIS A 183 -11.19 -3.65 -5.94
C HIS A 183 -10.84 -2.19 -5.80
N PHE A 184 -11.84 -1.32 -5.94
CA PHE A 184 -11.68 0.05 -5.49
C PHE A 184 -11.37 0.05 -4.00
N HIS A 185 -10.45 0.90 -3.62
CA HIS A 185 -10.04 1.06 -2.22
C HIS A 185 -9.68 2.51 -1.93
N ALA A 186 -9.70 2.86 -0.64
CA ALA A 186 -9.39 4.19 -0.17
C ALA A 186 -8.78 4.14 1.24
N ALA A 187 -8.20 5.23 1.68
CA ALA A 187 -7.75 5.41 3.06
C ALA A 187 -8.62 6.43 3.79
N GLU A 188 -8.88 6.17 5.07
CA GLU A 188 -9.26 7.22 6.01
C GLU A 188 -8.01 7.97 6.45
N GLN A 189 -8.11 9.27 6.59
CA GLN A 189 -7.01 10.06 7.10
C GLN A 189 -6.86 9.85 8.61
N PRO A 190 -5.63 9.76 9.12
CA PRO A 190 -5.42 9.66 10.55
C PRO A 190 -5.75 10.99 11.25
N ASN A 191 -6.35 10.89 12.45
CA ASN A 191 -6.67 12.05 13.26
C ASN A 191 -5.68 12.28 14.42
N HIS A 192 -5.06 11.22 14.91
CA HIS A 192 -4.21 11.27 16.10
C HIS A 192 -2.80 10.73 15.88
N ASN A 193 -2.66 9.72 15.04
CA ASN A 193 -1.39 9.03 14.86
C ASN A 193 -0.90 9.18 13.42
N LEU A 194 0.42 9.03 13.20
CA LEU A 194 0.95 8.90 11.85
C LEU A 194 0.36 7.64 11.19
N ARG A 195 0.11 7.72 9.89
CA ARG A 195 -0.22 6.56 9.08
C ARG A 195 0.91 6.32 8.08
N CYS A 196 1.70 5.29 8.32
CA CYS A 196 2.77 4.87 7.41
C CYS A 196 2.48 3.48 6.87
N ILE A 197 2.48 3.36 5.55
CA ILE A 197 2.25 2.10 4.85
C ILE A 197 3.31 1.84 3.79
N VAL A 198 3.49 0.56 3.49
CA VAL A 198 4.22 0.09 2.29
C VAL A 198 3.22 -0.61 1.39
N ASN A 199 3.12 -0.15 0.14
CA ASN A 199 2.21 -0.68 -0.87
C ASN A 199 3.01 -1.29 -2.02
N TYR A 200 2.72 -2.54 -2.36
CA TYR A 200 3.25 -3.24 -3.52
C TYR A 200 2.12 -3.76 -4.41
N ASN A 201 2.23 -3.46 -5.70
CA ASN A 201 1.39 -4.04 -6.73
C ASN A 201 2.17 -5.19 -7.38
N LEU A 202 1.62 -6.39 -7.24
CA LEU A 202 2.29 -7.64 -7.55
C LEU A 202 1.52 -8.42 -8.62
N ILE A 203 2.23 -9.15 -9.47
CA ILE A 203 1.64 -10.06 -10.45
C ILE A 203 2.05 -11.50 -10.16
N ASP A 204 1.08 -12.43 -10.26
CA ASP A 204 1.31 -13.85 -10.17
C ASP A 204 1.81 -14.36 -11.52
N LEU A 205 3.07 -14.74 -11.60
CA LEU A 205 3.69 -15.22 -12.83
C LEU A 205 3.10 -16.55 -13.35
N ASN A 206 2.44 -17.33 -12.50
CA ASN A 206 1.75 -18.55 -12.95
C ASN A 206 0.47 -18.22 -13.73
N GLN A 207 -0.13 -17.06 -13.51
CA GLN A 207 -1.34 -16.63 -14.22
C GLN A 207 -1.04 -15.90 -15.54
N SER A 208 0.16 -15.33 -15.70
CA SER A 208 0.56 -14.61 -16.92
C SER A 208 0.69 -15.51 -18.16
N HIS A 209 0.68 -16.84 -18.01
CA HIS A 209 0.75 -17.79 -19.13
C HIS A 209 -0.60 -18.08 -19.79
N SER A 210 -1.72 -17.56 -19.28
CA SER A 210 -3.05 -17.71 -19.88
C SER A 210 -3.48 -16.50 -20.71
N GLY A 211 -2.60 -16.03 -21.59
CA GLY A 211 -3.04 -15.29 -22.78
C GLY A 211 -3.12 -13.77 -22.73
N VAL A 212 -2.09 -13.06 -22.28
CA VAL A 212 -1.76 -11.74 -22.83
C VAL A 212 -0.25 -11.65 -22.93
N ARG A 213 0.29 -11.85 -24.13
CA ARG A 213 1.61 -11.32 -24.48
C ARG A 213 1.42 -9.82 -24.67
N ILE A 214 2.05 -9.03 -23.83
CA ILE A 214 2.30 -7.59 -24.09
C ILE A 214 3.36 -7.51 -25.18
#